data_e4270e25f531bf24042f8347a5c844d9
#
_entry.id   e4270e25f531bf24042f8347a5c844d9
#
_cell.length_a   1.000
_cell.length_b   1.000
_cell.length_c   1.000
_cell.angle_alpha   90.00
_cell.angle_beta   90.00
_cell.angle_gamma   90.00
#
_symmetry.space_group_name_H-M   'P 1'
#
loop_
_entity.id
_entity.type
_entity.pdbx_description
1 polymer ?
#
loop_
_entity_poly.entity_id
_entity_poly.type
_entity_poly.pdbx_seq_one_letter_code
_entity_poly.pdbx_strand_id
1 'polypeptide(L)'
;MGSEMCIRDSMNIEKLSIKQIKDLMVKECNDELLTAIKNDARKGVQSIYKSYQREMKERQRVANLYTFENGCRANGYKLIAGVDEVGRGPLAGPVVVASVILPENFFIEKINDSKKLSEATREKIYDIIMKNAIAVNRAIIDEKTIDRVNIYQAAMNGMYEAIYGLNPKPDAVLIDAMPLESLDIYHQSIIKGDAKSASIAAASIVAKVERDRMMNEFDKIYPQYGFAKNKGYGTSEHLEALRKYGPCEIHRKSFEPIKSMVMQK
;
A
#
# COMPACT_ATOMS: atom_id res chain seq x y z
N MET A 1 -39.60 1.38 -51.11
CA MET A 1 -38.76 2.53 -50.79
C MET A 1 -39.07 2.91 -49.34
N GLY A 2 -38.37 2.29 -48.40
CA GLY A 2 -38.48 2.58 -46.99
C GLY A 2 -37.37 3.54 -46.60
N SER A 3 -37.75 4.71 -46.10
CA SER A 3 -36.82 5.72 -45.59
C SER A 3 -36.15 5.20 -44.34
N GLU A 4 -34.87 4.89 -44.40
CA GLU A 4 -34.00 4.76 -43.25
C GLU A 4 -33.93 6.14 -42.59
N MET A 5 -34.69 6.31 -41.53
CA MET A 5 -34.63 7.46 -40.66
C MET A 5 -33.39 7.27 -39.79
N CYS A 6 -32.27 7.87 -40.24
CA CYS A 6 -31.07 8.04 -39.41
C CYS A 6 -31.42 8.93 -38.22
N ILE A 7 -31.84 8.33 -37.13
CA ILE A 7 -31.93 9.02 -35.82
C ILE A 7 -30.51 9.10 -35.25
N ARG A 8 -29.74 10.07 -35.71
CA ARG A 8 -28.64 10.67 -34.95
C ARG A 8 -29.24 11.82 -34.13
N ASP A 9 -30.03 11.48 -33.14
CA ASP A 9 -30.32 12.44 -32.07
C ASP A 9 -29.06 12.53 -31.19
N SER A 10 -28.17 13.46 -31.56
CA SER A 10 -27.07 13.87 -30.69
C SER A 10 -27.68 14.32 -29.37
N MET A 11 -27.35 13.65 -28.28
CA MET A 11 -27.88 13.94 -26.95
C MET A 11 -27.62 15.42 -26.61
N ASN A 12 -28.68 16.23 -26.66
CA ASN A 12 -28.60 17.68 -26.46
C ASN A 12 -28.54 17.99 -24.97
N ILE A 13 -27.31 18.12 -24.43
CA ILE A 13 -27.07 18.41 -23.01
C ILE A 13 -27.12 19.93 -22.71
N GLU A 14 -27.21 20.80 -23.69
CA GLU A 14 -27.14 22.26 -23.52
C GLU A 14 -28.21 22.80 -22.56
N LYS A 15 -29.38 22.20 -22.57
CA LYS A 15 -30.51 22.56 -21.70
C LYS A 15 -30.47 21.93 -20.32
N LEU A 16 -29.57 21.00 -20.10
CA LEU A 16 -29.44 20.32 -18.82
C LEU A 16 -28.61 21.15 -17.83
N SER A 17 -29.03 21.15 -16.58
CA SER A 17 -28.23 21.70 -15.48
C SER A 17 -27.00 20.83 -15.21
N ILE A 18 -25.98 21.41 -14.58
CA ILE A 18 -24.75 20.69 -14.19
C ILE A 18 -25.07 19.46 -13.30
N LYS A 19 -26.08 19.58 -12.41
CA LYS A 19 -26.53 18.47 -11.57
C LYS A 19 -27.12 17.33 -12.41
N GLN A 20 -28.03 17.66 -13.37
CA GLN A 20 -28.62 16.66 -14.26
C GLN A 20 -27.57 15.95 -15.13
N ILE A 21 -26.54 16.67 -15.60
CA ILE A 21 -25.42 16.07 -16.36
C ILE A 21 -24.62 15.11 -15.47
N LYS A 22 -24.34 15.47 -14.20
CA LYS A 22 -23.68 14.56 -13.26
C LYS A 22 -24.50 13.30 -13.00
N ASP A 23 -25.81 13.46 -12.77
CA ASP A 23 -26.71 12.33 -12.51
C ASP A 23 -26.81 11.43 -13.76
N LEU A 24 -26.79 12.02 -14.96
CA LEU A 24 -26.80 11.28 -16.22
C LEU A 24 -25.50 10.49 -16.42
N MET A 25 -24.33 11.09 -16.13
CA MET A 25 -23.05 10.38 -16.19
C MET A 25 -22.97 9.18 -15.24
N VAL A 26 -23.62 9.25 -14.08
CA VAL A 26 -23.66 8.12 -13.13
C VAL A 26 -24.57 7.00 -13.64
N LYS A 27 -25.66 7.35 -14.34
CA LYS A 27 -26.65 6.39 -14.82
C LYS A 27 -26.29 5.74 -16.15
N GLU A 28 -25.84 6.54 -17.12
CA GLU A 28 -25.71 6.13 -18.52
C GLU A 28 -24.48 6.78 -19.18
N CYS A 29 -23.28 6.54 -18.63
CA CYS A 29 -22.06 7.04 -19.22
C CYS A 29 -21.75 6.28 -20.53
N ASN A 30 -21.97 6.91 -21.68
CA ASN A 30 -21.65 6.39 -23.01
C ASN A 30 -20.79 7.38 -23.82
N ASP A 31 -20.26 6.93 -24.96
CA ASP A 31 -19.35 7.73 -25.79
C ASP A 31 -20.01 8.99 -26.36
N GLU A 32 -21.34 8.95 -26.64
CA GLU A 32 -22.09 10.10 -27.14
C GLU A 32 -22.19 11.18 -26.07
N LEU A 33 -22.56 10.82 -24.84
CA LEU A 33 -22.61 11.72 -23.69
C LEU A 33 -21.25 12.33 -23.40
N LEU A 34 -20.19 11.51 -23.39
CA LEU A 34 -18.81 11.97 -23.16
C LEU A 34 -18.36 12.97 -24.24
N THR A 35 -18.73 12.72 -25.51
CA THR A 35 -18.45 13.63 -26.62
C THR A 35 -19.20 14.95 -26.47
N ALA A 36 -20.48 14.91 -26.12
CA ALA A 36 -21.29 16.10 -25.86
C ALA A 36 -20.70 16.92 -24.69
N ILE A 37 -20.36 16.30 -23.58
CA ILE A 37 -19.76 16.96 -22.41
C ILE A 37 -18.38 17.55 -22.74
N LYS A 38 -17.55 16.85 -23.52
CA LYS A 38 -16.23 17.32 -23.96
C LYS A 38 -16.33 18.61 -24.78
N ASN A 39 -17.35 18.72 -25.61
CA ASN A 39 -17.56 19.85 -26.53
C ASN A 39 -18.37 21.01 -25.91
N ASP A 40 -18.92 20.85 -24.73
CA ASP A 40 -19.68 21.88 -24.02
C ASP A 40 -18.77 22.99 -23.48
N ALA A 41 -19.05 24.24 -23.80
CA ALA A 41 -18.24 25.39 -23.43
C ALA A 41 -18.41 25.83 -21.97
N ARG A 42 -19.42 25.33 -21.26
CA ARG A 42 -19.70 25.71 -19.86
C ARG A 42 -18.60 25.20 -18.92
N LYS A 43 -17.96 26.10 -18.16
CA LYS A 43 -16.86 25.76 -17.21
C LYS A 43 -17.24 24.64 -16.24
N GLY A 44 -18.49 24.62 -15.77
CA GLY A 44 -18.99 23.58 -14.87
C GLY A 44 -19.02 22.19 -15.51
N VAL A 45 -19.43 22.11 -16.80
CA VAL A 45 -19.45 20.86 -17.57
C VAL A 45 -18.03 20.38 -17.87
N GLN A 46 -17.13 21.31 -18.26
CA GLN A 46 -15.70 21.00 -18.42
C GLN A 46 -15.05 20.48 -17.14
N SER A 47 -15.47 20.97 -15.97
CA SER A 47 -15.00 20.43 -14.70
C SER A 47 -15.42 18.97 -14.46
N ILE A 48 -16.66 18.62 -14.85
CA ILE A 48 -17.16 17.22 -14.80
C ILE A 48 -16.31 16.33 -15.70
N TYR A 49 -16.06 16.76 -16.95
CA TYR A 49 -15.24 16.00 -17.89
C TYR A 49 -13.82 15.76 -17.38
N LYS A 50 -13.18 16.80 -16.84
CA LYS A 50 -11.84 16.67 -16.23
C LYS A 50 -11.83 15.73 -15.03
N SER A 51 -12.87 15.76 -14.19
CA SER A 51 -13.02 14.85 -13.06
C SER A 51 -13.13 13.40 -13.52
N TYR A 52 -14.00 13.15 -14.50
CA TYR A 52 -14.15 11.83 -15.12
C TYR A 52 -12.83 11.32 -15.71
N GLN A 53 -12.13 12.16 -16.47
CA GLN A 53 -10.84 11.77 -17.05
C GLN A 53 -9.80 11.38 -15.95
N ARG A 54 -9.78 12.10 -14.82
CA ARG A 54 -8.90 11.78 -13.70
C ARG A 54 -9.26 10.43 -13.07
N GLU A 55 -10.56 10.20 -12.88
CA GLU A 55 -11.04 8.93 -12.34
C GLU A 55 -10.69 7.77 -13.27
N MET A 56 -10.93 7.90 -14.59
CA MET A 56 -10.59 6.85 -15.56
C MET A 56 -9.08 6.57 -15.62
N LYS A 57 -8.25 7.61 -15.56
CA LYS A 57 -6.79 7.45 -15.47
C LYS A 57 -6.39 6.71 -14.19
N GLU A 58 -7.02 7.03 -13.07
CA GLU A 58 -6.74 6.36 -11.79
C GLU A 58 -7.20 4.89 -11.82
N ARG A 59 -8.39 4.60 -12.37
CA ARG A 59 -8.87 3.22 -12.56
C ARG A 59 -7.90 2.41 -13.43
N GLN A 60 -7.42 2.99 -14.53
CA GLN A 60 -6.44 2.33 -15.40
C GLN A 60 -5.11 2.13 -14.67
N ARG A 61 -4.64 3.10 -13.89
CA ARG A 61 -3.40 2.98 -13.09
C ARG A 61 -3.52 1.84 -12.08
N VAL A 62 -4.64 1.76 -11.35
CA VAL A 62 -4.87 0.69 -10.38
C VAL A 62 -5.02 -0.67 -11.09
N ALA A 63 -5.72 -0.73 -12.22
CA ALA A 63 -5.82 -1.96 -13.01
C ALA A 63 -4.43 -2.48 -13.45
N ASN A 64 -3.53 -1.59 -13.83
CA ASN A 64 -2.16 -1.95 -14.21
C ASN A 64 -1.34 -2.51 -13.04
N LEU A 65 -1.67 -2.16 -11.78
CA LEU A 65 -1.02 -2.77 -10.60
C LEU A 65 -1.38 -4.25 -10.44
N TYR A 66 -2.46 -4.73 -11.05
CA TYR A 66 -2.85 -6.15 -11.00
C TYR A 66 -2.18 -7.03 -12.07
N THR A 67 -1.20 -6.51 -12.81
CA THR A 67 -0.52 -7.26 -13.89
C THR A 67 0.09 -8.56 -13.40
N PHE A 68 0.76 -8.58 -12.26
CA PHE A 68 1.37 -9.78 -11.69
C PHE A 68 0.33 -10.75 -11.13
N GLU A 69 -0.66 -10.24 -10.41
CA GLU A 69 -1.77 -11.03 -9.90
C GLU A 69 -2.55 -11.69 -11.04
N ASN A 70 -2.83 -10.95 -12.11
CA ASN A 70 -3.52 -11.47 -13.29
C ASN A 70 -2.66 -12.50 -14.03
N GLY A 71 -1.33 -12.33 -14.06
CA GLY A 71 -0.40 -13.35 -14.54
C GLY A 71 -0.47 -14.65 -13.74
N CYS A 72 -0.54 -14.57 -12.41
CA CYS A 72 -0.75 -15.73 -11.54
C CYS A 72 -2.11 -16.39 -11.82
N ARG A 73 -3.19 -15.60 -11.95
CA ARG A 73 -4.53 -16.13 -12.26
C ARG A 73 -4.60 -16.84 -13.61
N ALA A 74 -3.91 -16.33 -14.63
CA ALA A 74 -3.82 -16.97 -15.93
C ALA A 74 -3.15 -18.36 -15.85
N ASN A 75 -2.31 -18.60 -14.83
CA ASN A 75 -1.70 -19.89 -14.52
C ASN A 75 -2.52 -20.74 -13.53
N GLY A 76 -3.77 -20.36 -13.21
CA GLY A 76 -4.70 -21.14 -12.41
C GLY A 76 -4.70 -20.82 -10.91
N TYR A 77 -3.82 -19.93 -10.42
CA TYR A 77 -3.81 -19.50 -9.02
C TYR A 77 -4.98 -18.55 -8.72
N LYS A 78 -5.59 -18.66 -7.55
CA LYS A 78 -6.78 -17.88 -7.15
C LYS A 78 -6.53 -16.95 -5.99
N LEU A 79 -5.80 -17.41 -4.98
CA LEU A 79 -5.51 -16.68 -3.75
C LEU A 79 -4.07 -16.17 -3.79
N ILE A 80 -3.88 -14.97 -4.35
CA ILE A 80 -2.56 -14.38 -4.54
C ILE A 80 -2.29 -13.41 -3.40
N ALA A 81 -1.28 -13.71 -2.58
CA ALA A 81 -0.82 -12.84 -1.51
C ALA A 81 0.28 -11.90 -2.00
N GLY A 82 0.23 -10.63 -1.58
CA GLY A 82 1.36 -9.72 -1.64
C GLY A 82 2.02 -9.63 -0.27
N VAL A 83 3.34 -9.50 -0.23
CA VAL A 83 4.14 -9.44 1.02
C VAL A 83 5.15 -8.30 0.93
N ASP A 84 5.23 -7.51 2.02
CA ASP A 84 6.23 -6.44 2.17
C ASP A 84 6.61 -6.26 3.64
N GLU A 85 7.77 -5.65 3.91
CA GLU A 85 8.27 -5.34 5.24
C GLU A 85 8.55 -3.85 5.41
N VAL A 86 8.36 -3.38 6.64
CA VAL A 86 8.71 -2.03 7.06
C VAL A 86 9.55 -2.06 8.33
N GLY A 87 10.60 -1.22 8.37
CA GLY A 87 11.39 -1.07 9.58
C GLY A 87 12.74 -1.77 9.56
N ARG A 88 13.34 -2.04 8.41
CA ARG A 88 14.70 -2.61 8.33
C ARG A 88 15.79 -1.62 8.75
N GLY A 89 15.69 -0.37 8.30
CA GLY A 89 16.73 0.65 8.52
C GLY A 89 16.71 1.42 9.83
N PRO A 90 15.61 1.51 10.61
CA PRO A 90 15.60 2.21 11.89
C PRO A 90 16.55 1.64 12.94
N LEU A 91 17.02 2.51 13.85
CA LEU A 91 17.86 2.19 14.99
C LEU A 91 17.08 1.62 16.18
N ALA A 92 15.74 1.82 16.18
CA ALA A 92 14.84 1.41 17.25
C ALA A 92 13.53 0.83 16.73
N GLY A 93 12.94 -0.06 17.52
CA GLY A 93 11.66 -0.69 17.28
C GLY A 93 11.71 -1.90 16.32
N PRO A 94 10.58 -2.59 16.15
CA PRO A 94 10.50 -3.84 15.42
C PRO A 94 10.63 -3.66 13.91
N VAL A 95 10.87 -4.76 13.20
CA VAL A 95 10.49 -4.91 11.79
C VAL A 95 9.08 -5.51 11.74
N VAL A 96 8.23 -4.92 10.91
CA VAL A 96 6.86 -5.40 10.71
C VAL A 96 6.72 -5.86 9.29
N VAL A 97 6.25 -7.09 9.11
CA VAL A 97 5.93 -7.67 7.81
C VAL A 97 4.43 -7.86 7.73
N ALA A 98 3.84 -7.57 6.56
CA ALA A 98 2.46 -7.89 6.31
C ALA A 98 2.31 -8.74 5.05
N SER A 99 1.28 -9.58 5.05
CA SER A 99 0.85 -10.36 3.91
C SER A 99 -0.65 -10.14 3.69
N VAL A 100 -1.05 -9.83 2.44
CA VAL A 100 -2.42 -9.43 2.10
C VAL A 100 -2.89 -10.15 0.85
N ILE A 101 -4.09 -10.76 0.91
CA ILE A 101 -4.81 -11.27 -0.25
C ILE A 101 -5.97 -10.32 -0.54
N LEU A 102 -5.91 -9.63 -1.67
CA LEU A 102 -7.00 -8.77 -2.14
C LEU A 102 -8.01 -9.55 -2.99
N PRO A 103 -9.30 -9.12 -3.01
CA PRO A 103 -10.24 -9.59 -4.02
C PRO A 103 -9.73 -9.29 -5.44
N GLU A 104 -10.18 -10.07 -6.41
CA GLU A 104 -9.79 -9.91 -7.80
C GLU A 104 -10.10 -8.52 -8.31
N ASN A 105 -9.07 -7.85 -8.90
CA ASN A 105 -9.16 -6.50 -9.48
C ASN A 105 -9.86 -5.46 -8.58
N PHE A 106 -9.73 -5.61 -7.26
CA PHE A 106 -10.36 -4.71 -6.30
C PHE A 106 -9.79 -3.30 -6.42
N PHE A 107 -10.68 -2.33 -6.73
CA PHE A 107 -10.27 -0.95 -6.91
C PHE A 107 -10.07 -0.24 -5.55
N ILE A 108 -8.86 0.19 -5.28
CA ILE A 108 -8.52 1.05 -4.15
C ILE A 108 -7.91 2.35 -4.72
N GLU A 109 -8.65 3.45 -4.61
CA GLU A 109 -8.17 4.75 -5.08
C GLU A 109 -6.86 5.13 -4.37
N LYS A 110 -5.90 5.63 -5.13
CA LYS A 110 -4.57 6.09 -4.66
C LYS A 110 -3.67 5.02 -4.05
N ILE A 111 -4.02 3.73 -4.08
CA ILE A 111 -3.09 2.69 -3.63
C ILE A 111 -1.74 2.83 -4.36
N ASN A 112 -0.64 2.83 -3.61
CA ASN A 112 0.71 3.01 -4.12
C ASN A 112 1.72 2.61 -3.03
N ASP A 113 3.02 2.62 -3.35
CA ASP A 113 4.13 2.61 -2.38
C ASP A 113 3.80 3.48 -1.17
N SER A 114 3.83 2.88 0.02
CA SER A 114 3.40 3.53 1.27
C SER A 114 4.17 4.81 1.60
N LYS A 115 5.42 4.93 1.10
CA LYS A 115 6.29 6.10 1.33
C LYS A 115 5.87 7.33 0.51
N LYS A 116 5.11 7.11 -0.58
CA LYS A 116 4.58 8.18 -1.45
C LYS A 116 3.26 8.75 -0.97
N LEU A 117 2.64 8.13 0.03
CA LEU A 117 1.35 8.51 0.55
C LEU A 117 1.49 9.38 1.81
N SER A 118 0.60 10.37 1.97
CA SER A 118 0.46 11.04 3.26
C SER A 118 -0.08 10.08 4.32
N GLU A 119 0.22 10.32 5.59
CA GLU A 119 -0.26 9.51 6.71
C GLU A 119 -1.79 9.36 6.68
N ALA A 120 -2.53 10.47 6.52
CA ALA A 120 -3.99 10.46 6.43
C ALA A 120 -4.52 9.62 5.25
N THR A 121 -3.80 9.58 4.12
CA THR A 121 -4.18 8.75 2.97
C THR A 121 -3.89 7.28 3.25
N ARG A 122 -2.74 6.96 3.87
CA ARG A 122 -2.39 5.59 4.27
C ARG A 122 -3.40 5.00 5.24
N GLU A 123 -3.79 5.75 6.28
CA GLU A 123 -4.79 5.31 7.25
C GLU A 123 -6.14 4.99 6.57
N LYS A 124 -6.62 5.85 5.67
CA LYS A 124 -7.85 5.59 4.91
C LYS A 124 -7.75 4.31 4.06
N ILE A 125 -6.62 4.12 3.36
CA ILE A 125 -6.41 2.94 2.54
C ILE A 125 -6.26 1.69 3.41
N TYR A 126 -5.58 1.80 4.55
CA TYR A 126 -5.48 0.73 5.54
C TYR A 126 -6.88 0.24 5.97
N ASP A 127 -7.79 1.16 6.33
CA ASP A 127 -9.15 0.81 6.73
C ASP A 127 -9.92 0.11 5.59
N ILE A 128 -9.73 0.57 4.34
CA ILE A 128 -10.32 -0.08 3.16
C ILE A 128 -9.77 -1.50 2.99
N ILE A 129 -8.45 -1.70 3.13
CA ILE A 129 -7.81 -3.01 3.03
C ILE A 129 -8.34 -3.94 4.12
N MET A 130 -8.31 -3.51 5.39
CA MET A 130 -8.73 -4.32 6.53
C MET A 130 -10.20 -4.74 6.45
N LYS A 131 -11.05 -3.91 5.84
CA LYS A 131 -12.47 -4.21 5.66
C LYS A 131 -12.75 -5.17 4.51
N ASN A 132 -11.96 -5.16 3.45
CA ASN A 132 -12.31 -5.80 2.17
C ASN A 132 -11.33 -6.90 1.73
N ALA A 133 -10.13 -6.98 2.30
CA ALA A 133 -9.19 -8.04 1.96
C ALA A 133 -9.79 -9.43 2.29
N ILE A 134 -9.45 -10.42 1.47
CA ILE A 134 -9.82 -11.82 1.71
C ILE A 134 -9.08 -12.35 2.94
N ALA A 135 -7.80 -12.01 3.09
CA ALA A 135 -7.00 -12.31 4.25
C ALA A 135 -5.93 -11.25 4.46
N VAL A 136 -5.61 -10.98 5.72
CA VAL A 136 -4.49 -10.15 6.16
C VAL A 136 -3.81 -10.85 7.32
N ASN A 137 -2.50 -10.99 7.25
CA ASN A 137 -1.69 -11.38 8.38
C ASN A 137 -0.47 -10.48 8.51
N ARG A 138 0.07 -10.40 9.72
CA ARG A 138 1.25 -9.58 10.04
C ARG A 138 2.13 -10.30 11.06
N ALA A 139 3.43 -10.18 10.85
CA ALA A 139 4.47 -10.63 11.78
C ALA A 139 5.22 -9.42 12.33
N ILE A 140 5.46 -9.42 13.63
CA ILE A 140 6.15 -8.35 14.34
C ILE A 140 7.41 -8.97 14.96
N ILE A 141 8.56 -8.64 14.41
CA ILE A 141 9.84 -9.17 14.88
C ILE A 141 10.53 -8.10 15.71
N ASP A 142 10.71 -8.35 16.97
CA ASP A 142 11.25 -7.42 17.94
C ASP A 142 12.76 -7.15 17.78
N GLU A 143 13.24 -6.12 18.43
CA GLU A 143 14.64 -5.71 18.39
C GLU A 143 15.59 -6.77 18.98
N LYS A 144 15.15 -7.56 19.95
CA LYS A 144 15.96 -8.63 20.56
C LYS A 144 16.19 -9.77 19.57
N THR A 145 15.16 -10.11 18.81
CA THR A 145 15.28 -11.10 17.72
C THR A 145 16.15 -10.56 16.60
N ILE A 146 15.98 -9.28 16.20
CA ILE A 146 16.83 -8.63 15.19
C ILE A 146 18.32 -8.69 15.63
N ASP A 147 18.62 -8.37 16.88
CA ASP A 147 19.99 -8.41 17.40
C ASP A 147 20.58 -9.82 17.41
N ARG A 148 19.75 -10.84 17.63
CA ARG A 148 20.17 -12.25 17.67
C ARG A 148 20.44 -12.84 16.29
N VAL A 149 19.59 -12.56 15.28
CA VAL A 149 19.66 -13.25 13.98
C VAL A 149 20.06 -12.34 12.82
N ASN A 150 20.31 -11.07 13.05
CA ASN A 150 20.44 -9.94 12.12
C ASN A 150 19.15 -9.54 11.41
N ILE A 151 19.15 -8.32 10.83
CA ILE A 151 17.95 -7.72 10.22
C ILE A 151 17.48 -8.43 8.95
N TYR A 152 18.40 -9.00 8.17
CA TYR A 152 18.03 -9.74 6.94
C TYR A 152 17.25 -11.00 7.30
N GLN A 153 17.80 -11.80 8.22
CA GLN A 153 17.17 -13.03 8.68
C GLN A 153 15.86 -12.75 9.45
N ALA A 154 15.84 -11.70 10.26
CA ALA A 154 14.63 -11.26 10.96
C ALA A 154 13.49 -10.90 9.98
N ALA A 155 13.78 -10.11 8.95
CA ALA A 155 12.80 -9.78 7.91
C ALA A 155 12.33 -11.03 7.15
N MET A 156 13.24 -11.92 6.77
CA MET A 156 12.93 -13.16 6.08
C MET A 156 12.03 -14.08 6.93
N ASN A 157 12.35 -14.26 8.20
CA ASN A 157 11.52 -15.05 9.12
C ASN A 157 10.12 -14.43 9.28
N GLY A 158 10.04 -13.09 9.37
CA GLY A 158 8.78 -12.38 9.41
C GLY A 158 7.95 -12.57 8.14
N MET A 159 8.58 -12.66 6.96
CA MET A 159 7.87 -12.96 5.72
C MET A 159 7.25 -14.36 5.73
N TYR A 160 8.00 -15.38 6.14
CA TYR A 160 7.45 -16.73 6.31
C TYR A 160 6.28 -16.75 7.30
N GLU A 161 6.44 -16.12 8.47
CA GLU A 161 5.39 -16.04 9.49
C GLU A 161 4.14 -15.33 8.96
N ALA A 162 4.32 -14.20 8.27
CA ALA A 162 3.20 -13.45 7.68
C ALA A 162 2.46 -14.25 6.60
N ILE A 163 3.18 -15.01 5.74
CA ILE A 163 2.61 -15.83 4.69
C ILE A 163 1.85 -17.03 5.28
N TYR A 164 2.52 -17.82 6.13
CA TYR A 164 1.94 -19.04 6.67
C TYR A 164 0.79 -18.80 7.66
N GLY A 165 0.73 -17.61 8.25
CA GLY A 165 -0.38 -17.21 9.13
C GLY A 165 -1.63 -16.71 8.41
N LEU A 166 -1.63 -16.60 7.07
CA LEU A 166 -2.84 -16.25 6.32
C LEU A 166 -3.92 -17.34 6.41
N ASN A 167 -5.17 -16.91 6.54
CA ASN A 167 -6.35 -17.78 6.46
C ASN A 167 -7.46 -17.08 5.67
N PRO A 168 -7.86 -17.55 4.46
CA PRO A 168 -7.35 -18.76 3.79
C PRO A 168 -5.88 -18.65 3.38
N LYS A 169 -5.21 -19.80 3.22
CA LYS A 169 -3.82 -19.88 2.75
C LYS A 169 -3.72 -19.43 1.29
N PRO A 170 -2.65 -18.74 0.88
CA PRO A 170 -2.42 -18.37 -0.51
C PRO A 170 -1.99 -19.60 -1.33
N ASP A 171 -2.30 -19.59 -2.61
CA ASP A 171 -1.78 -20.54 -3.60
C ASP A 171 -0.66 -19.93 -4.48
N ALA A 172 -0.49 -18.60 -4.42
CA ALA A 172 0.64 -17.87 -4.98
C ALA A 172 1.04 -16.68 -4.11
N VAL A 173 2.32 -16.31 -4.10
CA VAL A 173 2.86 -15.21 -3.30
C VAL A 173 3.71 -14.28 -4.15
N LEU A 174 3.44 -12.99 -4.11
CA LEU A 174 4.24 -11.91 -4.70
C LEU A 174 4.98 -11.19 -3.58
N ILE A 175 6.31 -11.08 -3.68
CA ILE A 175 7.18 -10.62 -2.59
C ILE A 175 7.94 -9.38 -3.03
N ASP A 176 8.01 -8.32 -2.20
CA ASP A 176 8.89 -7.18 -2.51
C ASP A 176 10.35 -7.57 -2.31
N ALA A 177 11.07 -7.69 -3.44
CA ALA A 177 12.51 -7.82 -3.62
C ALA A 177 13.25 -8.94 -2.86
N MET A 178 12.65 -9.59 -1.84
CA MET A 178 13.35 -10.60 -1.02
C MET A 178 13.14 -12.02 -1.58
N PRO A 179 14.20 -12.81 -1.81
CA PRO A 179 14.06 -14.22 -2.18
C PRO A 179 13.68 -15.07 -0.96
N LEU A 180 12.69 -15.94 -1.09
CA LEU A 180 12.26 -16.90 -0.07
C LEU A 180 12.44 -18.33 -0.61
N GLU A 181 13.68 -18.81 -0.67
CA GLU A 181 14.06 -20.07 -1.32
C GLU A 181 13.36 -21.32 -0.74
N SER A 182 13.00 -21.28 0.55
CA SER A 182 12.35 -22.41 1.25
C SER A 182 10.83 -22.31 1.29
N LEU A 183 10.21 -21.41 0.50
CA LEU A 183 8.76 -21.30 0.44
C LEU A 183 8.20 -22.38 -0.50
N ASP A 184 7.35 -23.27 0.02
CA ASP A 184 6.73 -24.39 -0.69
C ASP A 184 5.49 -24.00 -1.52
N ILE A 185 5.18 -22.70 -1.56
CA ILE A 185 4.09 -22.11 -2.37
C ILE A 185 4.72 -21.42 -3.59
N TYR A 186 4.05 -21.47 -4.76
CA TYR A 186 4.50 -20.71 -5.91
C TYR A 186 4.71 -19.24 -5.54
N HIS A 187 5.87 -18.70 -5.83
CA HIS A 187 6.19 -17.32 -5.48
C HIS A 187 7.06 -16.61 -6.51
N GLN A 188 6.97 -15.30 -6.51
CA GLN A 188 7.77 -14.42 -7.35
C GLN A 188 8.24 -13.21 -6.57
N SER A 189 9.57 -12.98 -6.55
CA SER A 189 10.16 -11.75 -6.00
C SER A 189 10.18 -10.65 -7.06
N ILE A 190 9.64 -9.48 -6.72
CA ILE A 190 9.45 -8.34 -7.63
C ILE A 190 10.20 -7.13 -7.07
N ILE A 191 11.24 -6.69 -7.78
CA ILE A 191 11.97 -5.47 -7.40
C ILE A 191 11.05 -4.26 -7.50
N LYS A 192 10.91 -3.50 -6.39
CA LYS A 192 9.95 -2.40 -6.23
C LYS A 192 8.51 -2.88 -6.44
N GLY A 193 8.18 -4.02 -5.85
CA GLY A 193 6.87 -4.65 -5.95
C GLY A 193 5.76 -3.78 -5.39
N ASP A 194 6.04 -3.02 -4.33
CA ASP A 194 5.15 -2.02 -3.73
C ASP A 194 4.63 -0.94 -4.69
N ALA A 195 5.36 -0.68 -5.78
CA ALA A 195 4.95 0.22 -6.85
C ALA A 195 4.36 -0.49 -8.08
N LYS A 196 4.37 -1.83 -8.14
CA LYS A 196 4.04 -2.61 -9.34
C LYS A 196 2.93 -3.64 -9.14
N SER A 197 2.67 -4.09 -7.91
CA SER A 197 1.66 -5.07 -7.54
C SER A 197 0.69 -4.46 -6.54
N ALA A 198 -0.61 -4.65 -6.77
CA ALA A 198 -1.65 -4.15 -5.87
C ALA A 198 -1.60 -4.84 -4.50
N SER A 199 -1.35 -6.14 -4.47
CA SER A 199 -1.27 -6.93 -3.24
C SER A 199 -0.03 -6.58 -2.41
N ILE A 200 1.13 -6.36 -3.07
CA ILE A 200 2.35 -5.91 -2.37
C ILE A 200 2.17 -4.47 -1.85
N ALA A 201 1.58 -3.57 -2.65
CA ALA A 201 1.27 -2.20 -2.19
C ALA A 201 0.33 -2.20 -0.98
N ALA A 202 -0.66 -3.09 -0.95
CA ALA A 202 -1.54 -3.26 0.20
C ALA A 202 -0.76 -3.75 1.42
N ALA A 203 0.12 -4.74 1.27
CA ALA A 203 0.98 -5.24 2.35
C ALA A 203 1.90 -4.14 2.89
N SER A 204 2.54 -3.36 2.00
CA SER A 204 3.37 -2.20 2.34
C SER A 204 2.62 -1.20 3.23
N ILE A 205 1.38 -0.87 2.86
CA ILE A 205 0.54 0.06 3.62
C ILE A 205 0.17 -0.52 4.99
N VAL A 206 -0.22 -1.79 5.05
CA VAL A 206 -0.57 -2.46 6.32
C VAL A 206 0.65 -2.50 7.24
N ALA A 207 1.79 -2.97 6.77
CA ALA A 207 3.02 -3.01 7.57
C ALA A 207 3.43 -1.62 8.06
N LYS A 208 3.32 -0.59 7.19
CA LYS A 208 3.70 0.79 7.53
C LYS A 208 2.79 1.40 8.59
N VAL A 209 1.48 1.26 8.46
CA VAL A 209 0.52 1.81 9.42
C VAL A 209 0.68 1.13 10.78
N GLU A 210 0.77 -0.19 10.82
CA GLU A 210 0.96 -0.94 12.07
C GLU A 210 2.25 -0.52 12.78
N ARG A 211 3.36 -0.45 12.04
CA ARG A 211 4.63 -0.04 12.64
C ARG A 211 4.60 1.41 13.12
N ASP A 212 4.03 2.33 12.34
CA ASP A 212 3.96 3.75 12.73
C ASP A 212 3.12 3.94 14.00
N ARG A 213 2.02 3.19 14.15
CA ARG A 213 1.19 3.17 15.37
C ARG A 213 2.00 2.65 16.58
N MET A 214 2.76 1.56 16.41
CA MET A 214 3.64 1.05 17.47
C MET A 214 4.69 2.08 17.89
N MET A 215 5.31 2.78 16.92
CA MET A 215 6.30 3.81 17.23
C MET A 215 5.68 5.02 17.93
N ASN A 216 4.40 5.35 17.67
CA ASN A 216 3.67 6.35 18.41
C ASN A 216 3.42 5.94 19.88
N GLU A 217 3.13 4.66 20.13
CA GLU A 217 3.01 4.16 21.51
C GLU A 217 4.36 4.15 22.24
N PHE A 218 5.45 3.76 21.56
CA PHE A 218 6.80 3.86 22.14
C PHE A 218 7.22 5.30 22.45
N ASP A 219 6.75 6.28 21.70
CA ASP A 219 7.01 7.70 21.99
C ASP A 219 6.41 8.15 23.33
N LYS A 220 5.26 7.60 23.71
CA LYS A 220 4.64 7.87 25.02
C LYS A 220 5.48 7.32 26.19
N ILE A 221 6.16 6.18 25.98
CA ILE A 221 7.00 5.53 26.97
C ILE A 221 8.40 6.18 27.03
N TYR A 222 8.94 6.57 25.87
CA TYR A 222 10.27 7.12 25.72
C TYR A 222 10.26 8.48 24.99
N PRO A 223 9.58 9.51 25.53
CA PRO A 223 9.32 10.77 24.82
C PRO A 223 10.59 11.54 24.42
N GLN A 224 11.72 11.28 25.11
CA GLN A 224 12.99 11.95 24.86
C GLN A 224 13.62 11.61 23.50
N TYR A 225 13.18 10.55 22.80
CA TYR A 225 13.76 10.13 21.51
C TYR A 225 12.93 10.61 20.30
N GLY A 226 11.68 11.08 20.50
CA GLY A 226 10.82 11.60 19.43
C GLY A 226 10.38 10.54 18.41
N PHE A 227 10.09 9.32 18.88
CA PHE A 227 9.72 8.18 18.01
C PHE A 227 8.44 8.41 17.20
N ALA A 228 7.52 9.23 17.69
CA ALA A 228 6.33 9.61 16.94
C ALA A 228 6.67 10.36 15.65
N LYS A 229 7.78 11.12 15.63
CA LYS A 229 8.23 11.89 14.47
C LYS A 229 9.21 11.07 13.60
N ASN A 230 10.27 10.56 14.21
CA ASN A 230 11.37 9.91 13.49
C ASN A 230 11.14 8.41 13.19
N LYS A 231 10.12 7.79 13.80
CA LYS A 231 9.79 6.36 13.63
C LYS A 231 10.97 5.41 13.89
N GLY A 232 11.92 5.85 14.73
CA GLY A 232 13.12 5.11 15.09
C GLY A 232 14.30 5.29 14.12
N TYR A 233 14.15 6.07 13.05
CA TYR A 233 15.27 6.37 12.14
C TYR A 233 16.28 7.30 12.79
N GLY A 234 17.56 7.18 12.40
CA GLY A 234 18.68 7.96 12.91
C GLY A 234 18.71 9.39 12.42
N THR A 235 17.66 10.17 12.72
CA THR A 235 17.65 11.63 12.47
C THR A 235 18.61 12.34 13.42
N SER A 236 18.96 13.61 13.12
CA SER A 236 19.84 14.40 13.97
C SER A 236 19.32 14.47 15.42
N GLU A 237 18.00 14.71 15.57
CA GLU A 237 17.37 14.79 16.88
C GLU A 237 17.43 13.43 17.64
N HIS A 238 17.24 12.32 16.94
CA HIS A 238 17.33 10.99 17.54
C HIS A 238 18.76 10.67 17.98
N LEU A 239 19.77 11.00 17.15
CA LEU A 239 21.19 10.81 17.47
C LEU A 239 21.65 11.69 18.65
N GLU A 240 21.15 12.93 18.74
CA GLU A 240 21.38 13.82 19.89
C GLU A 240 20.77 13.24 21.18
N ALA A 241 19.54 12.73 21.11
CA ALA A 241 18.89 12.07 22.23
C ALA A 241 19.69 10.83 22.67
N LEU A 242 20.19 10.02 21.75
CA LEU A 242 21.06 8.88 22.04
C LEU A 242 22.36 9.28 22.76
N ARG A 243 23.02 10.39 22.33
CA ARG A 243 24.23 10.90 23.01
C ARG A 243 23.93 11.36 24.43
N LYS A 244 22.76 11.98 24.65
CA LYS A 244 22.38 12.54 25.93
C LYS A 244 21.85 11.52 26.94
N TYR A 245 21.02 10.59 26.48
CA TYR A 245 20.27 9.69 27.35
C TYR A 245 20.73 8.23 27.25
N GLY A 246 21.60 7.91 26.28
CA GLY A 246 21.96 6.52 25.94
C GLY A 246 20.83 5.81 25.21
N PRO A 247 21.01 4.52 24.85
CA PRO A 247 19.96 3.73 24.23
C PRO A 247 18.93 3.23 25.25
N CYS A 248 17.64 3.24 24.90
CA CYS A 248 16.57 2.60 25.66
C CYS A 248 16.33 1.15 25.18
N GLU A 249 15.38 0.46 25.82
CA GLU A 249 15.13 -0.98 25.64
C GLU A 249 14.85 -1.38 24.20
N ILE A 250 14.11 -0.53 23.44
CA ILE A 250 13.73 -0.84 22.06
C ILE A 250 14.81 -0.53 21.01
N HIS A 251 15.99 -0.06 21.43
CA HIS A 251 17.09 0.18 20.49
C HIS A 251 17.79 -1.13 20.10
N ARG A 252 18.15 -1.23 18.83
CA ARG A 252 18.84 -2.40 18.26
C ARG A 252 20.33 -2.33 18.57
N LYS A 253 20.78 -3.17 19.48
CA LYS A 253 22.17 -3.18 19.99
C LYS A 253 23.19 -3.63 18.94
N SER A 254 22.75 -4.32 17.90
CA SER A 254 23.60 -4.72 16.77
C SER A 254 23.82 -3.63 15.73
N PHE A 255 23.07 -2.49 15.80
CA PHE A 255 23.15 -1.39 14.83
C PHE A 255 24.06 -0.27 15.31
N GLU A 256 24.86 0.29 14.40
CA GLU A 256 25.61 1.51 14.70
C GLU A 256 24.68 2.75 14.69
N PRO A 257 24.88 3.73 15.58
CA PRO A 257 25.99 3.85 16.56
C PRO A 257 25.72 3.14 17.90
N ILE A 258 24.57 2.50 18.10
CA ILE A 258 24.15 1.91 19.38
C ILE A 258 25.13 0.81 19.82
N LYS A 259 25.58 -0.02 18.88
CA LYS A 259 26.57 -1.09 19.14
C LYS A 259 27.83 -0.54 19.81
N SER A 260 28.40 0.53 19.25
CA SER A 260 29.59 1.18 19.83
C SER A 260 29.31 1.80 21.20
N MET A 261 28.12 2.39 21.43
CA MET A 261 27.73 2.97 22.72
C MET A 261 27.56 1.92 23.84
N VAL A 262 27.15 0.70 23.48
CA VAL A 262 26.97 -0.39 24.46
C VAL A 262 28.29 -1.08 24.78
N MET A 263 29.23 -1.18 23.83
CA MET A 263 30.55 -1.79 24.03
C MET A 263 31.51 -0.92 24.83
N GLN A 264 31.28 0.38 24.95
CA GLN A 264 32.10 1.32 25.69
C GLN A 264 31.73 1.42 27.18
N LYS A 265 30.69 0.71 27.63
CA LYS A 265 30.28 0.57 29.03
C LYS A 265 30.75 -0.79 29.62
#